data_2a759d74f6c9896b51accb94168b887b
#
_entry.id   2a759d74f6c9896b51accb94168b887b
#
_cell.length_a   1.000
_cell.length_b   1.000
_cell.length_c   1.000
_cell.angle_alpha   90.00
_cell.angle_beta   90.00
_cell.angle_gamma   90.00
#
_symmetry.space_group_name_H-M   'P 1'
#
loop_
_entity.id
_entity.type
_entity.pdbx_description
1 polymer ?
#
loop_
_entity_poly.entity_id
_entity_poly.type
_entity_poly.pdbx_seq_one_letter_code
_entity_poly.pdbx_strand_id
1 'polypeptide(L)'
;FIFGYPLKEGSHFKMSAKERVKRFRQFIRKAKIDTIQVLLAGPLPGTELRHRLTMQNRIYPLQDVGWEYYDGNFPLFEPDEPMTAEEMQDSIRKIMGKFYQFKYMFMLGLHIFSFPALIFFLHNVKLGWRKWYRPWRNTLARFGGWIIMKRWASQFKKDTFLERLQKAKEQLKVKGAV
;
A
#
# COMPACT_ATOMS: atom_id res chain seq x y z
N PHE A 1 -4.89 5.15 -2.13
CA PHE A 1 -4.96 4.33 -3.37
C PHE A 1 -5.42 2.93 -3.05
N ILE A 2 -6.18 2.31 -3.96
CA ILE A 2 -6.59 0.91 -3.85
C ILE A 2 -5.78 0.10 -4.86
N PHE A 3 -5.13 -0.97 -4.39
CA PHE A 3 -4.37 -1.90 -5.22
C PHE A 3 -5.10 -3.24 -5.31
N GLY A 4 -4.94 -3.94 -6.44
CA GLY A 4 -5.50 -5.28 -6.61
C GLY A 4 -7.01 -5.31 -6.83
N TYR A 5 -7.64 -4.20 -7.27
CA TYR A 5 -9.06 -4.23 -7.63
C TYR A 5 -9.28 -5.19 -8.80
N PRO A 6 -10.23 -6.14 -8.69
CA PRO A 6 -10.48 -7.13 -9.74
C PRO A 6 -10.98 -6.50 -11.02
N LEU A 7 -10.55 -7.04 -12.14
CA LEU A 7 -10.99 -6.62 -13.47
C LEU A 7 -12.48 -6.92 -13.67
N LYS A 8 -13.13 -6.14 -14.51
CA LYS A 8 -14.49 -6.45 -14.98
C LYS A 8 -14.44 -7.68 -15.90
N GLU A 9 -15.52 -8.43 -15.93
CA GLU A 9 -15.69 -9.56 -16.87
C GLU A 9 -15.48 -9.09 -18.31
N GLY A 10 -14.84 -9.92 -19.11
CA GLY A 10 -14.48 -9.58 -20.49
C GLY A 10 -13.22 -8.73 -20.65
N SER A 11 -12.57 -8.31 -19.57
CA SER A 11 -11.30 -7.59 -19.65
C SER A 11 -10.12 -8.56 -19.81
N HIS A 12 -9.41 -8.47 -20.92
CA HIS A 12 -8.25 -9.34 -21.23
C HIS A 12 -6.91 -8.75 -20.74
N PHE A 13 -6.94 -7.97 -19.69
CA PHE A 13 -5.76 -7.27 -19.19
C PHE A 13 -4.95 -8.15 -18.22
N LYS A 14 -3.95 -8.86 -18.77
CA LYS A 14 -3.03 -9.67 -17.96
C LYS A 14 -1.77 -8.87 -17.65
N MET A 15 -1.59 -8.47 -16.40
CA MET A 15 -0.39 -7.76 -15.95
C MET A 15 0.11 -8.37 -14.64
N SER A 16 1.39 -8.73 -14.60
CA SER A 16 2.04 -9.26 -13.41
C SER A 16 2.04 -8.25 -12.25
N ALA A 17 2.11 -8.74 -11.01
CA ALA A 17 2.22 -7.92 -9.81
C ALA A 17 3.40 -6.92 -9.90
N LYS A 18 4.54 -7.38 -10.40
CA LYS A 18 5.75 -6.56 -10.60
C LYS A 18 5.51 -5.38 -11.55
N GLU A 19 4.79 -5.61 -12.61
CA GLU A 19 4.47 -4.59 -13.62
C GLU A 19 3.47 -3.56 -13.09
N ARG A 20 2.41 -4.02 -12.38
CA ARG A 20 1.44 -3.17 -11.68
C ARG A 20 2.16 -2.26 -10.67
N VAL A 21 3.06 -2.79 -9.84
CA VAL A 21 3.90 -2.03 -8.90
C VAL A 21 4.75 -0.99 -9.61
N LYS A 22 5.39 -1.35 -10.74
CA LYS A 22 6.21 -0.43 -11.54
C LYS A 22 5.38 0.76 -12.06
N ARG A 23 4.21 0.50 -12.66
CA ARG A 23 3.30 1.55 -13.17
C ARG A 23 2.77 2.45 -12.06
N PHE A 24 2.38 1.86 -10.93
CA PHE A 24 1.92 2.59 -9.76
C PHE A 24 2.97 3.58 -9.24
N ARG A 25 4.22 3.12 -9.13
CA ARG A 25 5.35 3.96 -8.71
C ARG A 25 5.68 5.05 -9.73
N GLN A 26 5.55 4.77 -11.02
CA GLN A 26 5.73 5.78 -12.07
C GLN A 26 4.66 6.86 -11.98
N PHE A 27 3.40 6.47 -11.77
CA PHE A 27 2.30 7.42 -11.55
C PHE A 27 2.55 8.32 -10.34
N ILE A 28 2.87 7.75 -9.17
CA ILE A 28 3.17 8.51 -7.94
C ILE A 28 4.27 9.54 -8.18
N ARG A 29 5.33 9.17 -8.91
CA ARG A 29 6.43 10.08 -9.24
C ARG A 29 6.01 11.21 -10.18
N LYS A 30 5.30 10.87 -11.26
CA LYS A 30 4.82 11.84 -12.25
C LYS A 30 3.82 12.84 -11.62
N ALA A 31 2.94 12.35 -10.79
CA ALA A 31 1.94 13.16 -10.09
C ALA A 31 2.51 13.98 -8.91
N LYS A 32 3.81 13.84 -8.59
CA LYS A 32 4.49 14.56 -7.49
C LYS A 32 3.74 14.50 -6.17
N ILE A 33 3.21 13.31 -5.83
CA ILE A 33 2.41 13.09 -4.63
C ILE A 33 3.29 13.20 -3.38
N ASP A 34 2.85 13.97 -2.40
CA ASP A 34 3.60 14.25 -1.17
C ASP A 34 3.53 13.10 -0.16
N THR A 35 2.35 12.47 -0.01
CA THR A 35 2.11 11.33 0.89
C THR A 35 1.24 10.30 0.20
N ILE A 36 1.43 9.02 0.53
CA ILE A 36 0.61 7.94 -0.02
C ILE A 36 0.12 7.00 1.09
N GLN A 37 -1.07 6.48 0.90
CA GLN A 37 -1.57 5.28 1.54
C GLN A 37 -2.09 4.35 0.46
N VAL A 38 -1.67 3.09 0.51
CA VAL A 38 -2.08 2.06 -0.45
C VAL A 38 -2.71 0.92 0.33
N LEU A 39 -3.96 0.64 0.02
CA LEU A 39 -4.75 -0.43 0.62
C LEU A 39 -5.13 -1.45 -0.45
N LEU A 40 -5.44 -2.65 -0.05
CA LEU A 40 -6.04 -3.67 -0.90
C LEU A 40 -7.54 -3.44 -1.02
N ALA A 41 -8.11 -3.87 -2.13
CA ALA A 41 -9.56 -3.90 -2.29
C ALA A 41 -10.18 -4.87 -1.28
N GLY A 42 -11.14 -4.39 -0.49
CA GLY A 42 -11.87 -5.21 0.48
C GLY A 42 -13.30 -5.50 0.02
N PRO A 43 -13.73 -6.77 -0.05
CA PRO A 43 -15.10 -7.14 -0.41
C PRO A 43 -16.04 -6.98 0.79
N LEU A 44 -16.36 -5.74 1.13
CA LEU A 44 -17.23 -5.41 2.28
C LEU A 44 -18.68 -5.86 2.03
N PRO A 45 -19.42 -6.25 3.09
CA PRO A 45 -20.84 -6.58 2.98
C PRO A 45 -21.64 -5.48 2.29
N GLY A 46 -22.60 -5.86 1.43
CA GLY A 46 -23.45 -4.94 0.68
C GLY A 46 -22.81 -4.27 -0.53
N THR A 47 -21.52 -4.51 -0.81
CA THR A 47 -20.85 -3.95 -1.99
C THR A 47 -21.01 -4.83 -3.24
N GLU A 48 -21.06 -4.20 -4.43
CA GLU A 48 -21.02 -4.90 -5.71
C GLU A 48 -19.79 -5.79 -5.84
N LEU A 49 -18.66 -5.33 -5.36
CA LEU A 49 -17.41 -6.10 -5.33
C LEU A 49 -17.59 -7.44 -4.61
N ARG A 50 -18.23 -7.42 -3.44
CA ARG A 50 -18.50 -8.66 -2.69
C ARG A 50 -19.46 -9.56 -3.44
N HIS A 51 -20.57 -9.02 -3.97
CA HIS A 51 -21.53 -9.80 -4.74
C HIS A 51 -20.85 -10.52 -5.91
N ARG A 52 -20.11 -9.80 -6.73
CA ARG A 52 -19.39 -10.33 -7.88
C ARG A 52 -18.38 -11.43 -7.51
N LEU A 53 -17.55 -11.18 -6.50
CA LEU A 53 -16.55 -12.16 -6.04
C LEU A 53 -17.17 -13.39 -5.39
N THR A 54 -18.34 -13.24 -4.76
CA THR A 54 -19.11 -14.38 -4.22
C THR A 54 -19.61 -15.25 -5.36
N MET A 55 -20.21 -14.65 -6.41
CA MET A 55 -20.66 -15.38 -7.59
C MET A 55 -19.52 -16.12 -8.31
N GLN A 56 -18.31 -15.56 -8.27
CA GLN A 56 -17.11 -16.18 -8.82
C GLN A 56 -16.43 -17.18 -7.88
N ASN A 57 -16.98 -17.40 -6.68
CA ASN A 57 -16.38 -18.25 -5.62
C ASN A 57 -14.92 -17.89 -5.30
N ARG A 58 -14.61 -16.58 -5.22
CA ARG A 58 -13.25 -16.06 -5.01
C ARG A 58 -13.01 -15.44 -3.64
N ILE A 59 -14.03 -15.30 -2.80
CA ILE A 59 -13.88 -14.72 -1.45
C ILE A 59 -13.40 -15.79 -0.50
N TYR A 60 -12.35 -15.52 0.27
CA TYR A 60 -11.92 -16.38 1.34
C TYR A 60 -12.97 -16.43 2.44
N PRO A 61 -13.28 -17.62 3.00
CA PRO A 61 -14.30 -17.76 4.03
C PRO A 61 -13.98 -16.90 5.25
N LEU A 62 -14.95 -16.14 5.72
CA LEU A 62 -14.78 -15.25 6.87
C LEU A 62 -14.39 -16.00 8.15
N GLN A 63 -14.87 -17.25 8.29
CA GLN A 63 -14.56 -18.11 9.43
C GLN A 63 -13.07 -18.45 9.54
N ASP A 64 -12.37 -18.50 8.40
CA ASP A 64 -10.94 -18.81 8.34
C ASP A 64 -10.08 -17.58 8.42
N VAL A 65 -10.52 -16.48 7.78
CA VAL A 65 -9.75 -15.22 7.71
C VAL A 65 -10.00 -14.36 8.94
N GLY A 66 -11.27 -14.16 9.35
CA GLY A 66 -11.63 -13.25 10.46
C GLY A 66 -11.87 -11.80 10.03
N TRP A 67 -12.70 -11.09 10.79
CA TRP A 67 -13.04 -9.69 10.55
C TRP A 67 -11.87 -8.73 10.80
N GLU A 68 -10.94 -9.09 11.66
CA GLU A 68 -9.76 -8.30 12.01
C GLU A 68 -8.86 -7.98 10.80
N TYR A 69 -8.99 -8.74 9.70
CA TYR A 69 -8.22 -8.55 8.49
C TYR A 69 -8.91 -7.70 7.41
N TYR A 70 -10.12 -7.19 7.72
CA TYR A 70 -10.87 -6.32 6.79
C TYR A 70 -10.43 -4.84 6.84
N ASP A 71 -9.18 -4.60 7.17
CA ASP A 71 -8.56 -3.27 7.30
C ASP A 71 -7.89 -2.75 6.00
N GLY A 72 -7.96 -3.53 4.91
CA GLY A 72 -7.35 -3.19 3.63
C GLY A 72 -5.85 -3.51 3.53
N ASN A 73 -5.26 -4.17 4.51
CA ASN A 73 -3.85 -4.56 4.50
C ASN A 73 -3.65 -6.02 4.05
N PHE A 74 -4.71 -6.81 4.04
CA PHE A 74 -4.68 -8.24 3.78
C PHE A 74 -5.53 -8.60 2.56
N PRO A 75 -5.09 -9.58 1.72
CA PRO A 75 -5.89 -10.09 0.62
C PRO A 75 -7.03 -10.95 1.15
N LEU A 76 -8.27 -10.57 0.84
CA LEU A 76 -9.47 -11.23 1.32
C LEU A 76 -10.18 -12.06 0.23
N PHE A 77 -9.58 -12.14 -0.93
CA PHE A 77 -10.12 -12.87 -2.10
C PHE A 77 -8.97 -13.29 -3.03
N GLU A 78 -9.23 -14.28 -3.88
CA GLU A 78 -8.30 -14.69 -4.92
C GLU A 78 -8.20 -13.62 -6.00
N PRO A 79 -7.01 -13.01 -6.24
CA PRO A 79 -6.84 -11.96 -7.24
C PRO A 79 -6.93 -12.51 -8.67
N ASP A 80 -6.99 -11.58 -9.64
CA ASP A 80 -6.92 -11.95 -11.05
C ASP A 80 -5.54 -12.45 -11.43
N GLU A 81 -5.49 -13.53 -12.20
CA GLU A 81 -4.23 -14.04 -12.77
C GLU A 81 -3.49 -12.98 -13.61
N PRO A 82 -2.18 -13.02 -13.61
CA PRO A 82 -1.25 -13.99 -13.00
C PRO A 82 -0.78 -13.62 -11.57
N MET A 83 -1.49 -12.74 -10.87
CA MET A 83 -1.10 -12.28 -9.52
C MET A 83 -1.65 -13.22 -8.44
N THR A 84 -0.81 -13.60 -7.48
CA THR A 84 -1.25 -14.34 -6.29
C THR A 84 -1.65 -13.42 -5.13
N ALA A 85 -2.35 -13.96 -4.12
CA ALA A 85 -2.73 -13.20 -2.93
C ALA A 85 -1.50 -12.70 -2.16
N GLU A 86 -0.46 -13.51 -2.06
CA GLU A 86 0.81 -13.15 -1.42
C GLU A 86 1.52 -12.04 -2.19
N GLU A 87 1.55 -12.13 -3.52
CA GLU A 87 2.12 -11.08 -4.37
C GLU A 87 1.33 -9.78 -4.27
N MET A 88 -0.01 -9.88 -4.16
CA MET A 88 -0.88 -8.72 -3.97
C MET A 88 -0.53 -7.98 -2.69
N GLN A 89 -0.36 -8.72 -1.58
CA GLN A 89 0.04 -8.16 -0.29
C GLN A 89 1.46 -7.58 -0.31
N ASP A 90 2.42 -8.31 -0.86
CA ASP A 90 3.82 -7.86 -0.96
C ASP A 90 3.94 -6.61 -1.85
N SER A 91 3.02 -6.43 -2.81
CA SER A 91 2.98 -5.27 -3.69
C SER A 91 2.72 -3.97 -2.94
N ILE A 92 1.78 -3.93 -1.99
CA ILE A 92 1.55 -2.72 -1.19
C ILE A 92 2.76 -2.39 -0.33
N ARG A 93 3.41 -3.40 0.25
CA ARG A 93 4.66 -3.22 1.02
C ARG A 93 5.78 -2.66 0.14
N LYS A 94 5.94 -3.18 -1.08
CA LYS A 94 6.93 -2.68 -2.06
C LYS A 94 6.64 -1.25 -2.51
N ILE A 95 5.37 -0.90 -2.74
CA ILE A 95 5.00 0.48 -3.13
C ILE A 95 5.30 1.45 -1.98
N MET A 96 4.78 1.18 -0.79
CA MET A 96 4.92 2.06 0.37
C MET A 96 6.36 2.10 0.88
N GLY A 97 7.05 0.97 0.97
CA GLY A 97 8.45 0.90 1.42
C GLY A 97 9.45 1.59 0.49
N LYS A 98 9.13 1.70 -0.82
CA LYS A 98 9.94 2.49 -1.75
C LYS A 98 9.59 3.98 -1.74
N PHE A 99 8.42 4.34 -1.24
CA PHE A 99 8.04 5.73 -1.08
C PHE A 99 8.57 6.30 0.25
N TYR A 100 8.37 5.58 1.35
CA TYR A 100 8.83 5.93 2.69
C TYR A 100 10.16 5.23 2.98
N GLN A 101 11.28 5.99 2.99
CA GLN A 101 12.63 5.44 3.14
C GLN A 101 13.39 6.12 4.26
N PHE A 102 14.29 5.38 4.90
CA PHE A 102 15.18 5.87 5.96
C PHE A 102 16.04 7.07 5.52
N LYS A 103 16.39 7.14 4.22
CA LYS A 103 17.17 8.27 3.69
C LYS A 103 16.56 9.65 4.00
N TYR A 104 15.24 9.72 4.21
CA TYR A 104 14.57 10.97 4.57
C TYR A 104 14.95 11.47 5.97
N MET A 105 15.38 10.58 6.88
CA MET A 105 15.99 10.99 8.15
C MET A 105 17.28 11.79 7.92
N PHE A 106 18.14 11.29 7.04
CA PHE A 106 19.38 11.98 6.70
C PHE A 106 19.11 13.33 6.02
N MET A 107 18.18 13.35 5.07
CA MET A 107 17.75 14.61 4.43
C MET A 107 17.15 15.60 5.42
N LEU A 108 16.37 15.13 6.40
CA LEU A 108 15.83 15.96 7.46
C LEU A 108 16.97 16.58 8.30
N GLY A 109 17.98 15.77 8.68
CA GLY A 109 19.19 16.26 9.35
C GLY A 109 19.88 17.39 8.59
N LEU A 110 20.11 17.18 7.28
CA LEU A 110 20.69 18.22 6.41
C LEU A 110 19.86 19.52 6.39
N HIS A 111 18.51 19.39 6.34
CA HIS A 111 17.64 20.57 6.39
C HIS A 111 17.71 21.30 7.74
N ILE A 112 17.84 20.58 8.85
CA ILE A 112 18.02 21.18 10.18
C ILE A 112 19.34 21.95 10.24
N PHE A 113 20.43 21.37 9.74
CA PHE A 113 21.73 22.05 9.70
C PHE A 113 21.76 23.27 8.78
N SER A 114 20.94 23.28 7.72
CA SER A 114 20.81 24.44 6.83
C SER A 114 19.91 25.55 7.40
N PHE A 115 19.17 25.28 8.48
CA PHE A 115 18.23 26.21 9.08
C PHE A 115 18.85 27.52 9.58
N PRO A 116 20.02 27.55 10.28
CA PRO A 116 20.66 28.79 10.68
C PRO A 116 21.07 29.67 9.49
N ALA A 117 21.59 29.06 8.43
CA ALA A 117 21.91 29.78 7.20
C ALA A 117 20.67 30.35 6.54
N LEU A 118 19.56 29.59 6.57
CA LEU A 118 18.27 30.02 6.02
C LEU A 118 17.69 31.20 6.82
N ILE A 119 17.74 31.17 8.16
CA ILE A 119 17.28 32.30 8.99
C ILE A 119 18.04 33.57 8.65
N PHE A 120 19.35 33.47 8.48
CA PHE A 120 20.20 34.57 8.05
C PHE A 120 19.77 35.15 6.71
N PHE A 121 19.44 34.30 5.73
CA PHE A 121 18.91 34.73 4.44
C PHE A 121 17.48 35.25 4.51
N LEU A 122 16.62 34.69 5.37
CA LEU A 122 15.21 35.08 5.49
C LEU A 122 15.02 36.46 6.12
N HIS A 123 15.98 36.95 6.90
CA HIS A 123 15.95 38.31 7.42
C HIS A 123 15.90 39.34 6.29
N ASN A 124 16.38 38.96 5.10
CA ASN A 124 16.42 39.83 3.93
C ASN A 124 15.43 39.47 2.80
N VAL A 125 14.72 38.31 2.83
CA VAL A 125 13.89 37.89 1.69
C VAL A 125 12.62 37.17 2.14
N LYS A 126 11.50 37.87 2.18
CA LYS A 126 10.16 37.32 2.53
C LYS A 126 9.68 36.13 1.70
N LEU A 127 10.26 35.84 0.53
CA LEU A 127 9.89 34.76 -0.39
C LEU A 127 10.57 33.42 -0.11
N GLY A 128 11.66 33.40 0.68
CA GLY A 128 12.45 32.18 0.94
C GLY A 128 11.74 31.14 1.81
N TRP A 129 10.92 31.58 2.77
CA TRP A 129 10.24 30.70 3.72
C TRP A 129 9.32 29.68 3.04
N ARG A 130 8.47 30.06 2.10
CA ARG A 130 7.54 29.17 1.41
C ARG A 130 8.24 28.11 0.57
N LYS A 131 9.35 28.47 -0.10
CA LYS A 131 10.15 27.52 -0.89
C LYS A 131 10.85 26.49 -0.01
N TRP A 132 11.31 26.89 1.18
CA TRP A 132 11.99 26.01 2.13
C TRP A 132 10.99 25.12 2.91
N TYR A 133 9.89 25.69 3.39
CA TYR A 133 8.92 25.01 4.24
C TYR A 133 8.31 23.75 3.60
N ARG A 134 7.95 23.84 2.32
CA ARG A 134 7.33 22.72 1.59
C ARG A 134 8.24 21.50 1.49
N PRO A 135 9.50 21.56 1.03
CA PRO A 135 10.43 20.44 1.03
C PRO A 135 10.67 19.87 2.42
N TRP A 136 10.82 20.73 3.43
CA TRP A 136 11.03 20.31 4.81
C TRP A 136 9.83 19.51 5.35
N ARG A 137 8.63 20.04 5.21
CA ARG A 137 7.39 19.37 5.59
C ARG A 137 7.26 18.00 4.92
N ASN A 138 7.51 17.91 3.63
CA ASN A 138 7.42 16.67 2.88
C ASN A 138 8.49 15.66 3.33
N THR A 139 9.70 16.11 3.62
CA THR A 139 10.78 15.27 4.15
C THR A 139 10.40 14.72 5.53
N LEU A 140 9.85 15.56 6.40
CA LEU A 140 9.37 15.16 7.74
C LEU A 140 8.22 14.16 7.64
N ALA A 141 7.23 14.40 6.78
CA ALA A 141 6.11 13.50 6.55
C ALA A 141 6.56 12.14 6.03
N ARG A 142 7.54 12.09 5.12
CA ARG A 142 8.10 10.85 4.59
C ARG A 142 8.93 10.09 5.62
N PHE A 143 9.65 10.80 6.48
CA PHE A 143 10.37 10.18 7.59
C PHE A 143 9.40 9.60 8.63
N GLY A 144 8.38 10.35 9.05
CA GLY A 144 7.31 9.86 9.91
C GLY A 144 6.60 8.63 9.32
N GLY A 145 6.28 8.68 8.02
CA GLY A 145 5.73 7.55 7.29
C GLY A 145 6.64 6.32 7.28
N TRP A 146 7.97 6.51 7.23
CA TRP A 146 8.92 5.39 7.35
C TRP A 146 8.85 4.72 8.73
N ILE A 147 8.75 5.49 9.82
CA ILE A 147 8.60 4.95 11.17
C ILE A 147 7.33 4.10 11.28
N ILE A 148 6.20 4.65 10.80
CA ILE A 148 4.90 3.96 10.79
C ILE A 148 5.00 2.68 9.97
N MET A 149 5.58 2.74 8.78
CA MET A 149 5.75 1.57 7.91
C MET A 149 6.64 0.50 8.52
N LYS A 150 7.71 0.87 9.23
CA LYS A 150 8.58 -0.07 9.91
C LYS A 150 7.83 -0.77 11.05
N ARG A 151 7.04 -0.03 11.82
CA ARG A 151 6.21 -0.55 12.91
C ARG A 151 5.14 -1.51 12.37
N TRP A 152 4.43 -1.11 11.35
CA TRP A 152 3.45 -1.94 10.66
C TRP A 152 4.07 -3.22 10.08
N ALA A 153 5.19 -3.14 9.39
CA ALA A 153 5.87 -4.31 8.84
C ALA A 153 6.39 -5.28 9.95
N SER A 154 6.70 -4.76 11.13
CA SER A 154 7.08 -5.60 12.28
C SER A 154 5.88 -6.34 12.87
N GLN A 155 4.73 -5.69 12.99
CA GLN A 155 3.48 -6.33 13.43
C GLN A 155 3.07 -7.44 12.47
N PHE A 156 3.17 -7.17 11.17
CA PHE A 156 2.84 -8.08 10.10
C PHE A 156 3.65 -9.39 10.10
N LYS A 157 4.93 -9.34 10.49
CA LYS A 157 5.78 -10.52 10.61
C LYS A 157 5.37 -11.46 11.75
N LYS A 158 4.65 -10.94 12.74
CA LYS A 158 4.17 -11.70 13.90
C LYS A 158 2.76 -12.26 13.70
N ASP A 159 2.14 -11.91 12.58
CA ASP A 159 0.76 -12.28 12.30
C ASP A 159 0.68 -13.69 11.70
N THR A 160 -0.32 -14.44 12.12
CA THR A 160 -0.63 -15.80 11.62
C THR A 160 -1.46 -15.77 10.32
N PHE A 161 -1.62 -14.61 9.69
CA PHE A 161 -2.45 -14.45 8.50
C PHE A 161 -2.09 -15.40 7.35
N LEU A 162 -0.80 -15.63 7.11
CA LEU A 162 -0.37 -16.55 6.04
C LEU A 162 -0.84 -17.98 6.27
N GLU A 163 -0.85 -18.45 7.51
CA GLU A 163 -1.36 -19.77 7.88
C GLU A 163 -2.88 -19.84 7.65
N ARG A 164 -3.61 -18.81 8.09
CA ARG A 164 -5.06 -18.68 7.86
C ARG A 164 -5.39 -18.59 6.37
N LEU A 165 -4.59 -17.85 5.61
CA LEU A 165 -4.75 -17.71 4.16
C LEU A 165 -4.57 -19.06 3.44
N GLN A 166 -3.57 -19.85 3.82
CA GLN A 166 -3.37 -21.18 3.26
C GLN A 166 -4.58 -22.07 3.51
N LYS A 167 -5.07 -22.12 4.76
CA LYS A 167 -6.26 -22.86 5.14
C LYS A 167 -7.51 -22.43 4.37
N ALA A 168 -7.70 -21.12 4.22
CA ALA A 168 -8.82 -20.56 3.47
C ALA A 168 -8.74 -20.91 1.96
N LYS A 169 -7.54 -20.94 1.38
CA LYS A 169 -7.32 -21.37 -0.02
C LYS A 169 -7.66 -22.83 -0.24
N GLU A 170 -7.29 -23.71 0.69
CA GLU A 170 -7.64 -25.13 0.62
C GLU A 170 -9.15 -25.32 0.63
N GLN A 171 -9.85 -24.62 1.51
CA GLN A 171 -11.31 -24.68 1.58
C GLN A 171 -12.01 -24.15 0.33
N LEU A 172 -11.49 -23.09 -0.30
CA LEU A 172 -12.01 -22.60 -1.58
C LEU A 172 -11.87 -23.65 -2.68
N LYS A 173 -10.74 -24.35 -2.74
CA LYS A 173 -10.51 -25.41 -3.73
C LYS A 173 -11.50 -26.55 -3.55
N VAL A 174 -11.77 -26.96 -2.32
CA VAL A 174 -12.74 -28.02 -2.02
C VAL A 174 -14.15 -27.60 -2.42
N LYS A 175 -14.56 -26.35 -2.18
CA LYS A 175 -15.86 -25.85 -2.58
C LYS A 175 -16.04 -25.64 -4.10
N GLY A 176 -14.95 -25.41 -4.81
CA GLY A 176 -14.96 -25.29 -6.28
C GLY A 176 -14.85 -26.61 -7.03
N ALA A 177 -14.61 -27.72 -6.32
CA ALA A 177 -14.54 -29.08 -6.87
C ALA A 177 -15.87 -29.85 -6.73
N VAL A 178 -16.90 -29.25 -6.14
CA VAL A 178 -18.27 -29.72 -6.03
C VAL A 178 -19.16 -28.92 -6.95
#